data_8ed2491549bf8377cfb169c764aed30f
#
_entry.id   8ed2491549bf8377cfb169c764aed30f
#
_cell.length_a   1.000
_cell.length_b   1.000
_cell.length_c   1.000
_cell.angle_alpha   90.00
_cell.angle_beta   90.00
_cell.angle_gamma   90.00
#
_symmetry.space_group_name_H-M   'P 1'
#
loop_
_entity.id
_entity.type
_entity.pdbx_description
1 polymer ?
#
loop_
_entity_poly.entity_id
_entity_poly.type
_entity_poly.pdbx_seq_one_letter_code
_entity_poly.pdbx_strand_id
1 'polypeptide(L)'
;IKSSAASDVYKRQDMYLNGYSFSDGTLRFIALATLLLQSKTPEVIVIDEPELGLHPAAINKFAELVKRASNKSQIILSTQSTNLVNCFDVKDIIVVDRIESQSVFRHLSEEDLATWMDEYDLSISDLWEKNMIGGQL
;
A
#
# COMPACT_ATOMS: atom_id res chain seq x y z
N ILE A 1 -30.19 0.30 -39.99
CA ILE A 1 -30.39 0.41 -38.52
C ILE A 1 -29.01 0.61 -37.90
N LYS A 2 -28.68 1.86 -37.60
CA LYS A 2 -27.47 2.14 -36.81
C LYS A 2 -27.75 1.69 -35.39
N SER A 3 -27.04 0.69 -34.91
CA SER A 3 -27.23 0.13 -33.56
C SER A 3 -26.97 1.19 -32.48
N SER A 4 -27.87 1.33 -31.51
CA SER A 4 -27.76 2.22 -30.37
C SER A 4 -26.46 2.02 -29.58
N ALA A 5 -25.89 0.81 -29.61
CA ALA A 5 -24.63 0.47 -28.96
C ALA A 5 -23.42 1.25 -29.53
N ALA A 6 -23.37 1.51 -30.85
CA ALA A 6 -22.29 2.30 -31.43
C ALA A 6 -22.36 3.78 -31.04
N SER A 7 -23.58 4.31 -30.84
CA SER A 7 -23.81 5.69 -30.40
C SER A 7 -23.41 5.89 -28.93
N ASP A 8 -23.61 4.88 -28.06
CA ASP A 8 -23.26 4.95 -26.66
C ASP A 8 -21.75 4.84 -26.41
N VAL A 9 -21.03 4.08 -27.27
CA VAL A 9 -19.55 4.02 -27.22
C VAL A 9 -18.94 5.38 -27.61
N TYR A 10 -19.48 6.06 -28.59
CA TYR A 10 -19.02 7.39 -29.03
C TYR A 10 -19.31 8.48 -27.99
N LYS A 11 -20.44 8.41 -27.27
CA LYS A 11 -20.75 9.38 -26.20
C LYS A 11 -19.87 9.26 -24.98
N ARG A 12 -19.23 8.11 -24.71
CA ARG A 12 -18.28 7.94 -23.61
C ARG A 12 -16.87 8.44 -23.92
N GLN A 13 -16.52 8.63 -25.20
CA GLN A 13 -15.18 9.09 -25.60
C GLN A 13 -14.94 10.60 -25.41
N ASP A 14 -16.00 11.41 -25.26
CA ASP A 14 -15.90 12.86 -25.13
C ASP A 14 -16.10 13.38 -23.70
N MET A 15 -16.16 12.51 -22.69
CA MET A 15 -16.16 12.96 -21.30
C MET A 15 -14.72 13.26 -20.87
N TYR A 16 -14.28 14.50 -21.12
CA TYR A 16 -13.11 15.05 -20.45
C TYR A 16 -13.44 15.17 -18.97
N LEU A 17 -12.93 14.22 -18.16
CA LEU A 17 -13.02 14.32 -16.71
C LEU A 17 -12.03 15.41 -16.28
N ASN A 18 -12.55 16.51 -15.73
CA ASN A 18 -11.75 17.51 -15.10
C ASN A 18 -11.13 16.91 -13.82
N GLY A 19 -9.88 17.26 -13.49
CA GLY A 19 -9.22 16.80 -12.27
C GLY A 19 -10.02 17.04 -10.99
N TYR A 20 -10.85 18.08 -10.94
CA TYR A 20 -11.79 18.38 -9.85
C TYR A 20 -12.95 17.35 -9.71
N SER A 21 -13.13 16.47 -10.69
CA SER A 21 -14.15 15.41 -10.65
C SER A 21 -13.68 14.16 -9.91
N PHE A 22 -12.40 14.08 -9.56
CA PHE A 22 -11.84 12.95 -8.82
C PHE A 22 -11.78 13.24 -7.32
N SER A 23 -12.00 12.20 -6.51
CA SER A 23 -11.73 12.30 -5.07
C SER A 23 -10.21 12.43 -4.82
N ASP A 24 -9.83 13.00 -3.68
CA ASP A 24 -8.42 13.13 -3.28
C ASP A 24 -7.72 11.76 -3.27
N GLY A 25 -8.40 10.70 -2.80
CA GLY A 25 -7.89 9.34 -2.84
C GLY A 25 -7.64 8.84 -4.27
N THR A 26 -8.52 9.17 -5.22
CA THR A 26 -8.33 8.80 -6.62
C THR A 26 -7.12 9.52 -7.23
N LEU A 27 -6.97 10.82 -6.98
CA LEU A 27 -5.82 11.60 -7.44
C LEU A 27 -4.51 11.08 -6.83
N ARG A 28 -4.52 10.77 -5.54
CA ARG A 28 -3.39 10.16 -4.84
C ARG A 28 -3.00 8.82 -5.45
N PHE A 29 -3.98 7.93 -5.67
CA PHE A 29 -3.72 6.65 -6.31
C PHE A 29 -3.12 6.80 -7.72
N ILE A 30 -3.64 7.73 -8.54
CA ILE A 30 -3.10 8.02 -9.87
C ILE A 30 -1.65 8.47 -9.78
N ALA A 31 -1.32 9.37 -8.84
CA ALA A 31 0.05 9.85 -8.64
C ALA A 31 1.00 8.71 -8.23
N LEU A 32 0.60 7.89 -7.25
CA LEU A 32 1.38 6.74 -6.78
C LEU A 32 1.57 5.69 -7.89
N ALA A 33 0.52 5.36 -8.62
CA ALA A 33 0.59 4.44 -9.75
C ALA A 33 1.50 4.98 -10.86
N THR A 34 1.41 6.28 -11.16
CA THR A 34 2.28 6.92 -12.15
C THR A 34 3.74 6.83 -11.73
N LEU A 35 4.07 7.08 -10.45
CA LEU A 35 5.43 6.96 -9.92
C LEU A 35 5.97 5.53 -10.07
N LEU A 36 5.17 4.52 -9.68
CA LEU A 36 5.61 3.13 -9.66
C LEU A 36 5.63 2.45 -11.04
N LEU A 37 4.84 2.94 -11.99
CA LEU A 37 4.73 2.37 -13.34
C LEU A 37 5.68 3.00 -14.37
N GLN A 38 6.52 3.95 -13.97
CA GLN A 38 7.49 4.55 -14.89
C GLN A 38 8.44 3.51 -15.45
N SER A 39 8.82 3.69 -16.72
CA SER A 39 9.82 2.83 -17.37
C SER A 39 11.20 2.94 -16.73
N LYS A 40 11.53 4.12 -16.19
CA LYS A 40 12.76 4.42 -15.45
C LYS A 40 12.37 4.99 -14.09
N THR A 41 12.36 4.13 -13.08
CA THR A 41 12.08 4.49 -11.68
C THR A 41 13.35 5.00 -10.99
N PRO A 42 13.22 5.86 -9.95
CA PRO A 42 14.33 6.16 -9.04
C PRO A 42 14.90 4.90 -8.39
N GLU A 43 16.16 4.90 -8.01
CA GLU A 43 16.79 3.78 -7.31
C GLU A 43 16.17 3.53 -5.94
N VAL A 44 15.79 4.61 -5.25
CA VAL A 44 15.13 4.58 -3.94
C VAL A 44 13.86 5.43 -3.98
N ILE A 45 12.77 4.89 -3.46
CA ILE A 45 11.47 5.55 -3.34
C ILE A 45 11.04 5.46 -1.88
N VAL A 46 10.77 6.61 -1.25
CA VAL A 46 10.26 6.69 0.12
C VAL A 46 8.87 7.32 0.07
N ILE A 47 7.88 6.66 0.66
CA ILE A 47 6.49 7.12 0.67
C ILE A 47 5.94 7.03 2.09
N ASP A 48 5.41 8.14 2.58
CA ASP A 48 4.78 8.25 3.88
C ASP A 48 3.27 8.18 3.76
N GLU A 49 2.64 7.30 4.57
CA GLU A 49 1.19 7.10 4.64
C GLU A 49 0.51 7.00 3.24
N PRO A 50 0.97 6.09 2.35
CA PRO A 50 0.45 6.01 0.98
C PRO A 50 -1.04 5.68 0.90
N GLU A 51 -1.58 5.02 1.90
CA GLU A 51 -2.98 4.57 1.97
C GLU A 51 -3.98 5.65 2.34
N LEU A 52 -3.54 6.81 2.84
CA LEU A 52 -4.45 7.87 3.27
C LEU A 52 -5.43 8.27 2.17
N GLY A 53 -6.73 8.15 2.50
CA GLY A 53 -7.83 8.47 1.58
C GLY A 53 -8.09 7.43 0.49
N LEU A 54 -7.35 6.33 0.47
CA LEU A 54 -7.58 5.23 -0.47
C LEU A 54 -8.68 4.28 0.04
N HIS A 55 -9.52 3.84 -0.89
CA HIS A 55 -10.43 2.72 -0.62
C HIS A 55 -9.65 1.42 -0.42
N PRO A 56 -10.06 0.46 0.45
CA PRO A 56 -9.35 -0.80 0.69
C PRO A 56 -8.95 -1.56 -0.58
N ALA A 57 -9.81 -1.61 -1.60
CA ALA A 57 -9.47 -2.23 -2.88
C ALA A 57 -8.31 -1.52 -3.61
N ALA A 58 -8.17 -0.20 -3.44
CA ALA A 58 -7.06 0.56 -4.00
C ALA A 58 -5.76 0.33 -3.23
N ILE A 59 -5.82 0.10 -1.91
CA ILE A 59 -4.66 -0.28 -1.09
C ILE A 59 -4.05 -1.60 -1.59
N ASN A 60 -4.89 -2.62 -1.84
CA ASN A 60 -4.41 -3.90 -2.39
C ASN A 60 -3.73 -3.72 -3.75
N LYS A 61 -4.34 -2.92 -4.64
CA LYS A 61 -3.73 -2.62 -5.95
C LYS A 61 -2.43 -1.83 -5.83
N PHE A 62 -2.35 -0.90 -4.89
CA PHE A 62 -1.11 -0.17 -4.60
C PHE A 62 -0.01 -1.13 -4.14
N ALA A 63 -0.31 -2.03 -3.20
CA ALA A 63 0.65 -3.03 -2.72
C ALA A 63 1.17 -3.95 -3.86
N GLU A 64 0.29 -4.38 -4.78
CA GLU A 64 0.71 -5.12 -5.98
C GLU A 64 1.71 -4.31 -6.85
N LEU A 65 1.45 -3.00 -7.02
CA LEU A 65 2.35 -2.11 -7.76
C LEU A 65 3.69 -1.94 -7.05
N VAL A 66 3.69 -1.80 -5.73
CA VAL A 66 4.92 -1.75 -4.90
C VAL A 66 5.74 -3.01 -5.08
N LYS A 67 5.14 -4.20 -4.90
CA LYS A 67 5.82 -5.50 -5.08
C LYS A 67 6.42 -5.65 -6.49
N ARG A 68 5.73 -5.15 -7.51
CA ARG A 68 6.27 -5.14 -8.88
C ARG A 68 7.43 -4.18 -9.05
N ALA A 69 7.33 -2.98 -8.49
CA ALA A 69 8.35 -1.93 -8.62
C ALA A 69 9.60 -2.25 -7.78
N SER A 70 9.46 -2.99 -6.67
CA SER A 70 10.58 -3.40 -5.82
C SER A 70 11.61 -4.29 -6.51
N ASN A 71 11.27 -4.90 -7.65
CA ASN A 71 12.24 -5.60 -8.49
C ASN A 71 13.27 -4.67 -9.18
N LYS A 72 13.03 -3.35 -9.18
CA LYS A 72 13.87 -2.35 -9.88
C LYS A 72 14.34 -1.22 -8.97
N SER A 73 13.67 -1.02 -7.84
CA SER A 73 13.89 0.10 -6.94
C SER A 73 13.78 -0.37 -5.49
N GLN A 74 14.57 0.19 -4.61
CA GLN A 74 14.32 0.04 -3.18
C GLN A 74 13.13 0.91 -2.79
N ILE A 75 12.10 0.31 -2.19
CA ILE A 75 10.90 1.04 -1.76
C ILE A 75 10.79 0.96 -0.25
N ILE A 76 10.63 2.10 0.38
CA ILE A 76 10.42 2.25 1.82
C ILE A 76 9.06 2.91 2.01
N LEU A 77 8.17 2.23 2.72
CA LEU A 77 6.85 2.75 3.07
C LEU A 77 6.79 2.94 4.59
N SER A 78 6.30 4.09 5.05
CA SER A 78 5.86 4.23 6.44
C SER A 78 4.33 4.22 6.47
N THR A 79 3.76 3.50 7.42
CA THR A 79 2.30 3.34 7.52
C THR A 79 1.87 2.97 8.94
N GLN A 80 0.66 3.35 9.29
CA GLN A 80 -0.07 2.88 10.46
C GLN A 80 -1.32 2.07 10.06
N SER A 81 -1.42 1.65 8.81
CA SER A 81 -2.56 0.92 8.29
C SER A 81 -2.36 -0.60 8.36
N THR A 82 -3.16 -1.26 9.19
CA THR A 82 -3.24 -2.72 9.26
C THR A 82 -3.56 -3.34 7.90
N ASN A 83 -4.42 -2.70 7.10
CA ASN A 83 -4.77 -3.15 5.75
C ASN A 83 -3.56 -3.14 4.81
N LEU A 84 -2.69 -2.14 4.90
CA LEU A 84 -1.50 -2.08 4.05
C LEU A 84 -0.42 -3.06 4.54
N VAL A 85 -0.21 -3.16 5.86
CA VAL A 85 0.76 -4.10 6.46
C VAL A 85 0.45 -5.54 6.06
N ASN A 86 -0.83 -5.96 6.09
CA ASN A 86 -1.25 -7.31 5.69
C ASN A 86 -1.01 -7.65 4.21
N CYS A 87 -0.69 -6.67 3.39
CA CYS A 87 -0.35 -6.91 1.99
C CYS A 87 1.09 -7.38 1.79
N PHE A 88 1.95 -7.33 2.81
CA PHE A 88 3.38 -7.64 2.73
C PHE A 88 3.77 -8.84 3.58
N ASP A 89 4.91 -9.45 3.27
CA ASP A 89 5.43 -10.58 4.03
C ASP A 89 6.11 -10.10 5.32
N VAL A 90 6.16 -10.94 6.36
CA VAL A 90 6.80 -10.65 7.66
C VAL A 90 8.22 -10.09 7.50
N LYS A 91 8.99 -10.69 6.60
CA LYS A 91 10.39 -10.29 6.32
C LYS A 91 10.54 -8.87 5.78
N ASP A 92 9.48 -8.30 5.20
CA ASP A 92 9.47 -6.96 4.63
C ASP A 92 9.08 -5.90 5.67
N ILE A 93 8.69 -6.32 6.90
CA ILE A 93 8.21 -5.44 7.95
C ILE A 93 9.34 -5.04 8.90
N ILE A 94 9.45 -3.74 9.11
CA ILE A 94 10.31 -3.14 10.12
C ILE A 94 9.41 -2.44 11.13
N VAL A 95 9.43 -2.93 12.37
CA VAL A 95 8.74 -2.27 13.48
C VAL A 95 9.61 -1.13 14.00
N VAL A 96 8.98 0.00 14.24
CA VAL A 96 9.64 1.20 14.77
C VAL A 96 9.01 1.54 16.13
N ASP A 97 9.78 1.39 17.19
CA ASP A 97 9.41 1.75 18.55
C ASP A 97 10.11 3.03 18.98
N ARG A 98 9.53 3.76 19.92
CA ARG A 98 10.16 4.92 20.53
C ARG A 98 10.55 4.60 21.98
N ILE A 99 11.84 4.47 22.23
CA ILE A 99 12.40 4.18 23.56
C ILE A 99 13.28 5.34 23.97
N GLU A 100 13.01 5.94 25.13
CA GLU A 100 13.80 7.08 25.68
C GLU A 100 14.04 8.20 24.66
N SER A 101 13.00 8.58 23.90
CA SER A 101 13.06 9.60 22.85
C SER A 101 13.92 9.23 21.62
N GLN A 102 14.34 7.98 21.50
CA GLN A 102 15.05 7.47 20.33
C GLN A 102 14.17 6.49 19.56
N SER A 103 14.28 6.52 18.22
CA SER A 103 13.62 5.55 17.35
C SER A 103 14.47 4.28 17.29
N VAL A 104 13.87 3.15 17.61
CA VAL A 104 14.49 1.83 17.54
C VAL A 104 13.82 1.05 16.41
N PHE A 105 14.61 0.53 15.49
CA PHE A 105 14.16 -0.22 14.33
C PHE A 105 14.44 -1.71 14.55
N ARG A 106 13.43 -2.55 14.32
CA ARG A 106 13.54 -3.99 14.49
C ARG A 106 12.84 -4.71 13.34
N HIS A 107 13.55 -5.62 12.67
CA HIS A 107 12.93 -6.57 11.74
C HIS A 107 12.10 -7.59 12.52
N LEU A 108 10.97 -7.97 11.98
CA LEU A 108 10.23 -9.11 12.46
C LEU A 108 10.89 -10.39 11.94
N SER A 109 11.05 -11.36 12.84
CA SER A 109 11.54 -12.69 12.50
C SER A 109 10.36 -13.62 12.21
N GLU A 110 10.43 -14.37 11.12
CA GLU A 110 9.44 -15.42 10.83
C GLU A 110 9.42 -16.48 11.94
N GLU A 111 10.57 -16.80 12.53
CA GLU A 111 10.70 -17.78 13.61
C GLU A 111 9.96 -17.33 14.88
N ASP A 112 10.03 -16.03 15.22
CA ASP A 112 9.36 -15.46 16.38
C ASP A 112 7.82 -15.43 16.21
N LEU A 113 7.35 -15.35 14.97
CA LEU A 113 5.93 -15.21 14.66
C LEU A 113 5.27 -16.50 14.16
N ALA A 114 6.06 -17.51 13.73
CA ALA A 114 5.53 -18.76 13.16
C ALA A 114 4.50 -19.41 14.10
N THR A 115 4.81 -19.51 15.39
CA THR A 115 3.90 -20.09 16.39
C THR A 115 2.56 -19.35 16.44
N TRP A 116 2.59 -18.01 16.40
CA TRP A 116 1.38 -17.20 16.51
C TRP A 116 0.57 -17.19 15.23
N MET A 117 1.22 -17.21 14.08
CA MET A 117 0.56 -17.21 12.79
C MET A 117 0.02 -18.61 12.42
N ASP A 118 0.80 -19.67 12.68
CA ASP A 118 0.42 -21.03 12.29
C ASP A 118 -0.53 -21.70 13.31
N GLU A 119 -0.26 -21.55 14.63
CA GLU A 119 -1.09 -22.21 15.65
C GLU A 119 -2.38 -21.44 15.97
N TYR A 120 -2.35 -20.12 15.88
CA TYR A 120 -3.49 -19.26 16.28
C TYR A 120 -4.17 -18.55 15.11
N ASP A 121 -3.74 -18.80 13.86
CA ASP A 121 -4.29 -18.19 12.63
C ASP A 121 -4.36 -16.64 12.72
N LEU A 122 -3.34 -16.03 13.35
CA LEU A 122 -3.25 -14.59 13.54
C LEU A 122 -2.47 -13.96 12.40
N SER A 123 -3.02 -12.89 11.83
CA SER A 123 -2.32 -12.04 10.86
C SER A 123 -1.31 -11.11 11.56
N ILE A 124 -0.41 -10.48 10.79
CA ILE A 124 0.52 -9.47 11.30
C ILE A 124 -0.25 -8.30 11.95
N SER A 125 -1.37 -7.89 11.34
CA SER A 125 -2.21 -6.84 11.91
C SER A 125 -2.84 -7.23 13.24
N ASP A 126 -3.26 -8.49 13.41
CA ASP A 126 -3.81 -8.96 14.69
C ASP A 126 -2.75 -8.92 15.80
N LEU A 127 -1.51 -9.30 15.47
CA LEU A 127 -0.40 -9.25 16.39
C LEU A 127 -0.04 -7.81 16.76
N TRP A 128 -0.13 -6.89 15.81
CA TRP A 128 0.10 -5.47 16.03
C TRP A 128 -1.00 -4.84 16.88
N GLU A 129 -2.28 -5.04 16.54
CA GLU A 129 -3.43 -4.53 17.31
C GLU A 129 -3.43 -5.03 18.76
N LYS A 130 -2.96 -6.26 18.99
CA LYS A 130 -2.78 -6.83 20.34
C LYS A 130 -1.49 -6.37 21.04
N ASN A 131 -0.72 -5.48 20.44
CA ASN A 131 0.58 -4.99 20.93
C ASN A 131 1.59 -6.10 21.20
N MET A 132 1.55 -7.18 20.44
CA MET A 132 2.45 -8.32 20.60
C MET A 132 3.78 -8.12 19.88
N ILE A 133 3.80 -7.28 18.85
CA ILE A 133 5.00 -7.00 18.04
C ILE A 133 5.57 -5.59 18.21
N GLY A 134 4.95 -4.73 19.02
CA GLY A 134 5.37 -3.34 19.23
C GLY A 134 4.92 -2.40 18.10
N GLY A 135 5.57 -1.22 17.97
CA GLY A 135 5.24 -0.23 16.95
C GLY A 135 3.94 0.56 17.24
N GLN A 136 3.46 0.55 18.48
CA GLN A 136 2.38 1.42 18.93
C GLN A 136 2.99 2.65 19.62
N LEU A 137 2.60 3.84 19.17
CA LEU A 137 3.02 5.14 19.72
C LEU A 137 2.26 5.50 20.99
#